data_9afee080abdb7875292ec182ff990c58
#
_entry.id   9afee080abdb7875292ec182ff990c58
#
_cell.length_a   1.000
_cell.length_b   1.000
_cell.length_c   1.000
_cell.angle_alpha   90.00
_cell.angle_beta   90.00
_cell.angle_gamma   90.00
#
_symmetry.space_group_name_H-M   'P 1'
#
loop_
_entity.id
_entity.type
_entity.pdbx_description
1 polymer ?
#
loop_
_entity_poly.entity_id
_entity_poly.type
_entity_poly.pdbx_seq_one_letter_code
_entity_poly.pdbx_strand_id
1 'polypeptide(L)'
;MTRHIIAPDWIVEGYEFPADVQVTECDDLADLAASEIANADFVVLPYEGSSLSIEEAISRMTNVKVIQTLTAGFDNVQPFVPANVTLCNAAGVHDDATSELAVLLTLSVLRDMPRSYKAQQEHHWETYFARSLADKTVLLIGYGNVGKAAEKRLLGFGCKVIPVARTARDHIHAISELPNLIPSADVVMLIVPNNPGTVNLVDAKFLASMKDDSVLVNVARGVVVDTEALLAELRTGRIAAALDVTEPEPLPADHPLWSMPNVIITSHNGGEGDVFWDRARARIHSQFDLWLAGKPLECVIT
;
A
#
# COMPACT_ATOMS: atom_id res chain seq x y z
N MET A 1 24.66 2.97 -29.56
CA MET A 1 24.07 1.71 -29.05
C MET A 1 22.58 1.90 -28.97
N THR A 2 21.81 0.99 -29.53
CA THR A 2 20.34 1.03 -29.47
C THR A 2 19.94 0.82 -28.03
N ARG A 3 19.09 1.70 -27.48
CA ARG A 3 18.54 1.54 -26.12
C ARG A 3 17.39 0.55 -26.16
N HIS A 4 17.26 -0.31 -25.15
CA HIS A 4 16.23 -1.34 -25.12
C HIS A 4 15.36 -1.21 -23.86
N ILE A 5 14.05 -1.09 -24.07
CA ILE A 5 13.02 -1.01 -23.04
C ILE A 5 12.18 -2.29 -23.09
N ILE A 6 11.88 -2.86 -21.90
CA ILE A 6 10.85 -3.87 -21.72
C ILE A 6 9.77 -3.28 -20.83
N ALA A 7 8.52 -3.34 -21.26
CA ALA A 7 7.38 -2.84 -20.49
C ALA A 7 6.09 -3.57 -20.90
N PRO A 8 5.07 -3.63 -20.02
CA PRO A 8 3.74 -4.11 -20.37
C PRO A 8 3.14 -3.38 -21.58
N ASP A 9 2.34 -4.08 -22.39
CA ASP A 9 1.75 -3.54 -23.63
C ASP A 9 0.91 -2.29 -23.34
N TRP A 10 0.06 -2.33 -22.33
CA TRP A 10 -0.79 -1.23 -21.91
C TRP A 10 -0.02 -0.01 -21.40
N ILE A 11 1.24 -0.16 -20.99
CA ILE A 11 2.13 0.96 -20.60
C ILE A 11 2.69 1.65 -21.83
N VAL A 12 3.09 0.90 -22.85
CA VAL A 12 3.68 1.50 -24.06
C VAL A 12 2.64 2.08 -25.01
N GLU A 13 1.38 1.67 -24.86
CA GLU A 13 0.27 2.18 -25.66
C GLU A 13 0.21 3.72 -25.64
N GLY A 14 0.19 4.34 -26.83
CA GLY A 14 0.09 5.78 -27.00
C GLY A 14 1.39 6.55 -26.73
N TYR A 15 2.53 5.88 -26.49
CA TYR A 15 3.84 6.54 -26.38
C TYR A 15 4.65 6.40 -27.66
N GLU A 16 5.17 7.52 -28.19
CA GLU A 16 5.99 7.56 -29.39
C GLU A 16 7.49 7.45 -29.04
N PHE A 17 8.06 6.28 -29.25
CA PHE A 17 9.49 6.06 -29.00
C PHE A 17 10.35 6.57 -30.17
N PRO A 18 11.54 7.15 -29.90
CA PRO A 18 12.53 7.48 -30.92
C PRO A 18 12.97 6.22 -31.70
N ALA A 19 13.32 6.40 -32.98
CA ALA A 19 13.69 5.28 -33.87
C ALA A 19 14.95 4.49 -33.44
N ASP A 20 15.76 5.06 -32.54
CA ASP A 20 16.94 4.41 -31.96
C ASP A 20 16.64 3.63 -30.66
N VAL A 21 15.36 3.51 -30.30
CA VAL A 21 14.90 2.75 -29.12
C VAL A 21 14.22 1.46 -29.61
N GLN A 22 14.69 0.33 -29.10
CA GLN A 22 14.00 -0.95 -29.24
C GLN A 22 13.03 -1.08 -28.07
N VAL A 23 11.79 -1.48 -28.35
CA VAL A 23 10.76 -1.74 -27.34
C VAL A 23 10.32 -3.20 -27.47
N THR A 24 10.30 -3.91 -26.34
CA THR A 24 9.70 -5.23 -26.22
C THR A 24 8.49 -5.12 -25.28
N GLU A 25 7.31 -5.32 -25.85
CA GLU A 25 6.06 -5.36 -25.11
C GLU A 25 5.92 -6.72 -24.44
N CYS A 26 5.66 -6.74 -23.13
CA CYS A 26 5.63 -7.99 -22.37
C CYS A 26 4.88 -7.85 -21.05
N ASP A 27 3.79 -8.59 -20.90
CA ASP A 27 2.99 -8.63 -19.67
C ASP A 27 3.47 -9.69 -18.68
N ASP A 28 4.19 -10.73 -19.14
CA ASP A 28 4.89 -11.69 -18.28
C ASP A 28 6.33 -11.90 -18.76
N LEU A 29 7.29 -11.53 -17.93
CA LEU A 29 8.72 -11.71 -18.23
C LEU A 29 9.12 -13.18 -18.49
N ALA A 30 8.30 -14.14 -18.08
CA ALA A 30 8.52 -15.55 -18.37
C ALA A 30 8.37 -15.90 -19.86
N ASP A 31 7.61 -15.10 -20.61
CA ASP A 31 7.39 -15.30 -22.04
C ASP A 31 8.59 -14.87 -22.90
N LEU A 32 9.53 -14.12 -22.32
CA LEU A 32 10.73 -13.65 -23.00
C LEU A 32 11.90 -14.62 -22.86
N ALA A 33 12.69 -14.70 -23.93
CA ALA A 33 13.98 -15.40 -23.86
C ALA A 33 14.91 -14.69 -22.86
N ALA A 34 15.72 -15.46 -22.11
CA ALA A 34 16.65 -14.89 -21.14
C ALA A 34 17.62 -13.87 -21.77
N SER A 35 17.99 -14.04 -23.05
CA SER A 35 18.83 -13.10 -23.79
C SER A 35 18.14 -11.76 -24.08
N GLU A 36 16.83 -11.74 -24.22
CA GLU A 36 16.06 -10.50 -24.43
C GLU A 36 16.03 -9.69 -23.14
N ILE A 37 15.72 -10.36 -22.01
CA ILE A 37 15.74 -9.73 -20.67
C ILE A 37 17.15 -9.22 -20.34
N ALA A 38 18.18 -10.02 -20.64
CA ALA A 38 19.58 -9.67 -20.37
C ALA A 38 20.07 -8.43 -21.13
N ASN A 39 19.49 -8.13 -22.29
CA ASN A 39 19.89 -7.00 -23.14
C ASN A 39 19.08 -5.71 -22.88
N ALA A 40 18.10 -5.74 -21.98
CA ALA A 40 17.31 -4.55 -21.64
C ALA A 40 18.12 -3.54 -20.82
N ASP A 41 17.92 -2.26 -21.13
CA ASP A 41 18.48 -1.14 -20.36
C ASP A 41 17.47 -0.62 -19.30
N PHE A 42 16.18 -0.63 -19.62
CA PHE A 42 15.08 -0.16 -18.76
C PHE A 42 13.99 -1.21 -18.74
N VAL A 43 13.62 -1.69 -17.56
CA VAL A 43 12.55 -2.68 -17.40
C VAL A 43 11.47 -2.15 -16.48
N VAL A 44 10.24 -2.08 -16.99
CA VAL A 44 9.04 -1.89 -16.17
C VAL A 44 8.56 -3.27 -15.75
N LEU A 45 8.58 -3.55 -14.44
CA LEU A 45 8.09 -4.81 -13.91
C LEU A 45 6.58 -4.94 -14.12
N PRO A 46 6.07 -6.10 -14.55
CA PRO A 46 4.63 -6.36 -14.62
C PRO A 46 3.94 -6.06 -13.28
N TYR A 47 2.70 -5.57 -13.34
CA TYR A 47 1.93 -5.24 -12.14
C TYR A 47 1.46 -6.50 -11.42
N GLU A 48 0.94 -7.47 -12.16
CA GLU A 48 0.40 -8.72 -11.65
C GLU A 48 0.94 -9.92 -12.47
N GLY A 49 0.92 -11.08 -11.83
CA GLY A 49 0.87 -12.36 -12.52
C GLY A 49 2.12 -12.83 -13.25
N SER A 50 3.31 -12.30 -12.95
CA SER A 50 4.50 -12.90 -13.54
C SER A 50 4.70 -14.34 -13.01
N SER A 51 4.89 -15.28 -13.94
CA SER A 51 5.23 -16.68 -13.63
C SER A 51 6.64 -16.82 -13.06
N LEU A 52 7.49 -15.79 -13.21
CA LEU A 52 8.81 -15.71 -12.59
C LEU A 52 8.71 -15.04 -11.22
N SER A 53 9.46 -15.55 -10.24
CA SER A 53 9.68 -14.79 -9.01
C SER A 53 10.45 -13.49 -9.32
N ILE A 54 10.28 -12.47 -8.48
CA ILE A 54 11.01 -11.19 -8.62
C ILE A 54 12.53 -11.43 -8.61
N GLU A 55 13.03 -12.30 -7.74
CA GLU A 55 14.43 -12.67 -7.66
C GLU A 55 14.91 -13.26 -8.98
N GLU A 56 14.17 -14.22 -9.53
CA GLU A 56 14.53 -14.87 -10.79
C GLU A 56 14.49 -13.88 -11.97
N ALA A 57 13.44 -13.04 -12.05
CA ALA A 57 13.32 -12.02 -13.08
C ALA A 57 14.54 -11.08 -13.06
N ILE A 58 14.87 -10.53 -11.88
CA ILE A 58 16.00 -9.59 -11.74
C ILE A 58 17.34 -10.26 -12.01
N SER A 59 17.51 -11.53 -11.62
CA SER A 59 18.76 -12.27 -11.91
C SER A 59 19.07 -12.42 -13.41
N ARG A 60 18.05 -12.37 -14.27
CA ARG A 60 18.18 -12.40 -15.74
C ARG A 60 18.54 -11.03 -16.34
N MET A 61 18.39 -9.92 -15.60
CA MET A 61 18.59 -8.54 -16.05
C MET A 61 20.07 -8.12 -15.94
N THR A 62 20.96 -8.74 -16.70
CA THR A 62 22.41 -8.55 -16.52
C THR A 62 22.93 -7.19 -16.99
N ASN A 63 22.24 -6.49 -17.90
CA ASN A 63 22.65 -5.19 -18.45
C ASN A 63 21.69 -4.05 -18.05
N VAL A 64 20.69 -4.33 -17.22
CA VAL A 64 19.68 -3.35 -16.84
C VAL A 64 20.33 -2.17 -16.08
N LYS A 65 19.85 -0.98 -16.38
CA LYS A 65 20.25 0.28 -15.71
C LYS A 65 19.15 0.82 -14.82
N VAL A 66 17.90 0.56 -15.21
CA VAL A 66 16.71 1.05 -14.49
C VAL A 66 15.70 -0.09 -14.36
N ILE A 67 15.25 -0.31 -13.14
CA ILE A 67 14.08 -1.15 -12.83
C ILE A 67 13.00 -0.21 -12.30
N GLN A 68 11.83 -0.24 -12.91
CA GLN A 68 10.67 0.55 -12.54
C GLN A 68 9.56 -0.37 -12.06
N THR A 69 9.07 -0.18 -10.83
CA THR A 69 7.86 -0.87 -10.36
C THR A 69 6.61 -0.05 -10.69
N LEU A 70 5.46 -0.72 -10.76
CA LEU A 70 4.14 -0.09 -10.92
C LEU A 70 3.45 0.13 -9.58
N THR A 71 4.09 -0.25 -8.48
CA THR A 71 3.62 -0.10 -7.11
C THR A 71 4.37 1.00 -6.37
N ALA A 72 3.73 1.58 -5.34
CA ALA A 72 4.41 2.47 -4.39
C ALA A 72 5.29 1.69 -3.41
N GLY A 73 4.87 0.47 -3.02
CA GLY A 73 5.66 -0.47 -2.26
C GLY A 73 6.77 -1.07 -3.12
N PHE A 74 7.94 -1.27 -2.53
CA PHE A 74 9.12 -1.79 -3.24
C PHE A 74 9.92 -2.79 -2.38
N ASP A 75 9.45 -3.08 -1.20
CA ASP A 75 10.09 -3.93 -0.20
C ASP A 75 10.31 -5.37 -0.66
N ASN A 76 9.47 -5.86 -1.59
CA ASN A 76 9.60 -7.15 -2.23
C ASN A 76 10.56 -7.17 -3.45
N VAL A 77 10.98 -6.00 -3.94
CA VAL A 77 11.85 -5.85 -5.11
C VAL A 77 13.27 -5.44 -4.72
N GLN A 78 13.39 -4.45 -3.83
CA GLN A 78 14.65 -3.82 -3.44
C GLN A 78 15.76 -4.80 -3.01
N PRO A 79 15.48 -5.89 -2.26
CA PRO A 79 16.54 -6.82 -1.82
C PRO A 79 17.31 -7.49 -2.96
N PHE A 80 16.69 -7.60 -4.14
CA PHE A 80 17.26 -8.29 -5.30
C PHE A 80 17.92 -7.35 -6.31
N VAL A 81 17.73 -6.02 -6.16
CA VAL A 81 18.25 -5.02 -7.11
C VAL A 81 19.75 -4.80 -6.89
N PRO A 82 20.61 -4.99 -7.94
CA PRO A 82 22.02 -4.71 -7.83
C PRO A 82 22.32 -3.25 -7.52
N ALA A 83 23.39 -2.98 -6.74
CA ALA A 83 23.75 -1.64 -6.27
C ALA A 83 24.06 -0.62 -7.38
N ASN A 84 24.35 -1.09 -8.59
CA ASN A 84 24.60 -0.24 -9.76
C ASN A 84 23.35 -0.01 -10.63
N VAL A 85 22.19 -0.51 -10.22
CA VAL A 85 20.92 -0.39 -10.93
C VAL A 85 20.03 0.61 -10.20
N THR A 86 19.44 1.53 -10.93
CA THR A 86 18.47 2.49 -10.37
C THR A 86 17.11 1.81 -10.21
N LEU A 87 16.61 1.73 -8.99
CA LEU A 87 15.24 1.31 -8.70
C LEU A 87 14.35 2.54 -8.57
N CYS A 88 13.29 2.57 -9.36
CA CYS A 88 12.21 3.56 -9.26
C CYS A 88 10.90 2.89 -8.88
N ASN A 89 10.09 3.56 -8.05
CA ASN A 89 8.74 3.10 -7.74
C ASN A 89 7.67 4.01 -8.36
N ALA A 90 6.40 3.62 -8.24
CA ALA A 90 5.26 4.39 -8.73
C ALA A 90 4.57 5.20 -7.62
N ALA A 91 5.34 5.87 -6.76
CA ALA A 91 4.78 6.74 -5.74
C ALA A 91 3.86 7.80 -6.36
N GLY A 92 2.68 7.99 -5.78
CA GLY A 92 1.65 8.91 -6.28
C GLY A 92 0.53 8.24 -7.09
N VAL A 93 0.76 7.05 -7.64
CA VAL A 93 -0.22 6.36 -8.49
C VAL A 93 -1.40 5.81 -7.68
N HIS A 94 -1.12 5.23 -6.51
CA HIS A 94 -2.12 4.58 -5.65
C HIS A 94 -2.68 5.48 -4.54
N ASP A 95 -2.25 6.74 -4.43
CA ASP A 95 -2.52 7.57 -3.26
C ASP A 95 -4.02 7.75 -3.00
N ASP A 96 -4.80 7.97 -4.06
CA ASP A 96 -6.25 8.19 -3.92
C ASP A 96 -6.96 6.88 -3.59
N ALA A 97 -6.74 5.81 -4.34
CA ALA A 97 -7.41 4.53 -4.11
C ALA A 97 -7.14 3.98 -2.70
N THR A 98 -5.86 3.95 -2.28
CA THR A 98 -5.49 3.46 -0.94
C THR A 98 -6.09 4.33 0.17
N SER A 99 -6.07 5.66 0.01
CA SER A 99 -6.65 6.54 1.02
C SER A 99 -8.18 6.47 1.07
N GLU A 100 -8.84 6.22 -0.05
CA GLU A 100 -10.29 5.98 -0.12
C GLU A 100 -10.66 4.68 0.60
N LEU A 101 -9.92 3.59 0.33
CA LEU A 101 -10.14 2.32 1.03
C LEU A 101 -9.91 2.47 2.54
N ALA A 102 -8.85 3.17 2.96
CA ALA A 102 -8.59 3.41 4.39
C ALA A 102 -9.76 4.12 5.10
N VAL A 103 -10.34 5.13 4.44
CA VAL A 103 -11.54 5.83 4.94
C VAL A 103 -12.77 4.94 4.91
N LEU A 104 -12.99 4.21 3.81
CA LEU A 104 -14.11 3.25 3.69
C LEU A 104 -14.07 2.20 4.80
N LEU A 105 -12.92 1.59 5.04
CA LEU A 105 -12.70 0.60 6.09
C LEU A 105 -12.98 1.19 7.47
N THR A 106 -12.49 2.41 7.75
CA THR A 106 -12.78 3.13 8.98
C THR A 106 -14.28 3.32 9.19
N LEU A 107 -14.97 3.83 8.18
CA LEU A 107 -16.42 4.06 8.23
C LEU A 107 -17.19 2.74 8.34
N SER A 108 -16.75 1.70 7.66
CA SER A 108 -17.41 0.38 7.67
C SER A 108 -17.41 -0.24 9.07
N VAL A 109 -16.30 -0.12 9.81
CA VAL A 109 -16.25 -0.58 11.21
C VAL A 109 -17.08 0.33 12.12
N LEU A 110 -16.93 1.65 12.02
CA LEU A 110 -17.68 2.59 12.87
C LEU A 110 -19.19 2.47 12.67
N ARG A 111 -19.64 2.24 11.43
CA ARG A 111 -21.06 2.13 11.08
C ARG A 111 -21.62 0.72 11.18
N ASP A 112 -20.79 -0.25 11.62
CA ASP A 112 -21.17 -1.68 11.73
C ASP A 112 -21.79 -2.21 10.42
N MET A 113 -21.09 -1.97 9.30
CA MET A 113 -21.56 -2.37 7.98
C MET A 113 -21.75 -3.90 7.84
N PRO A 114 -20.94 -4.76 8.46
CA PRO A 114 -21.16 -6.21 8.46
C PRO A 114 -22.54 -6.59 9.01
N ARG A 115 -23.01 -5.93 10.07
CA ARG A 115 -24.34 -6.15 10.65
C ARG A 115 -25.46 -5.75 9.67
N SER A 116 -25.33 -4.57 9.05
CA SER A 116 -26.30 -4.11 8.04
C SER A 116 -26.36 -5.06 6.85
N TYR A 117 -25.18 -5.52 6.37
CA TYR A 117 -25.10 -6.44 5.25
C TYR A 117 -25.73 -7.80 5.58
N LYS A 118 -25.47 -8.34 6.78
CA LYS A 118 -26.08 -9.57 7.26
C LYS A 118 -27.61 -9.44 7.34
N ALA A 119 -28.11 -8.36 7.94
CA ALA A 119 -29.55 -8.09 8.02
C ALA A 119 -30.19 -8.01 6.62
N GLN A 120 -29.52 -7.39 5.65
CA GLN A 120 -29.97 -7.36 4.25
C GLN A 120 -30.06 -8.75 3.64
N GLN A 121 -29.08 -9.65 3.87
CA GLN A 121 -29.11 -11.03 3.38
C GLN A 121 -30.26 -11.83 4.00
N GLU A 122 -30.60 -11.55 5.25
CA GLU A 122 -31.70 -12.18 5.99
C GLU A 122 -33.07 -11.53 5.74
N HIS A 123 -33.17 -10.55 4.84
CA HIS A 123 -34.35 -9.74 4.55
C HIS A 123 -34.97 -9.11 5.82
N HIS A 124 -34.08 -8.71 6.77
CA HIS A 124 -34.49 -8.17 8.05
C HIS A 124 -34.24 -6.67 8.09
N TRP A 125 -35.30 -5.88 8.37
CA TRP A 125 -35.19 -4.44 8.58
C TRP A 125 -34.75 -4.16 10.02
N GLU A 126 -33.46 -3.87 10.21
CA GLU A 126 -32.87 -3.64 11.53
C GLU A 126 -32.46 -2.18 11.69
N THR A 127 -32.85 -1.57 12.80
CA THR A 127 -32.46 -0.21 13.17
C THR A 127 -31.58 -0.25 14.41
N TYR A 128 -30.44 0.43 14.37
CA TYR A 128 -29.49 0.50 15.48
C TYR A 128 -28.72 1.82 15.48
N PHE A 129 -28.16 2.19 16.64
CA PHE A 129 -27.24 3.32 16.75
C PHE A 129 -25.80 2.81 16.47
N ALA A 130 -25.17 3.43 15.49
CA ALA A 130 -23.76 3.20 15.16
C ALA A 130 -22.91 4.42 15.53
N ARG A 131 -21.60 4.22 15.58
CA ARG A 131 -20.64 5.30 15.85
C ARG A 131 -20.47 6.19 14.63
N SER A 132 -20.10 7.45 14.85
CA SER A 132 -19.77 8.42 13.79
C SER A 132 -18.27 8.72 13.79
N LEU A 133 -17.71 9.10 12.65
CA LEU A 133 -16.33 9.60 12.56
C LEU A 133 -16.26 11.08 12.97
N ALA A 134 -17.35 11.83 12.86
CA ALA A 134 -17.41 13.20 13.34
C ALA A 134 -17.01 13.31 14.83
N ASP A 135 -16.26 14.34 15.17
CA ASP A 135 -15.71 14.61 16.50
C ASP A 135 -14.73 13.55 17.06
N LYS A 136 -14.31 12.59 16.24
CA LYS A 136 -13.33 11.56 16.61
C LYS A 136 -11.90 12.03 16.35
N THR A 137 -10.96 11.42 17.05
CA THR A 137 -9.53 11.62 16.83
C THR A 137 -8.96 10.43 16.04
N VAL A 138 -8.40 10.71 14.87
CA VAL A 138 -7.69 9.75 14.03
C VAL A 138 -6.19 9.96 14.18
N LEU A 139 -5.48 8.98 14.71
CA LEU A 139 -4.03 8.92 14.75
C LEU A 139 -3.54 8.31 13.45
N LEU A 140 -2.98 9.12 12.56
CA LEU A 140 -2.53 8.73 11.22
C LEU A 140 -1.03 8.46 11.24
N ILE A 141 -0.64 7.19 11.28
CA ILE A 141 0.76 6.74 11.38
C ILE A 141 1.29 6.45 9.98
N GLY A 142 2.20 7.31 9.52
CA GLY A 142 2.70 7.36 8.15
C GLY A 142 2.16 8.57 7.40
N TYR A 143 3.02 9.56 7.14
CA TYR A 143 2.63 10.82 6.50
C TYR A 143 3.44 11.08 5.23
N GLY A 144 3.39 10.08 4.33
CA GLY A 144 3.80 10.17 2.93
C GLY A 144 2.66 10.68 2.04
N ASN A 145 2.69 10.35 0.76
CA ASN A 145 1.66 10.78 -0.20
C ASN A 145 0.27 10.24 0.17
N VAL A 146 0.15 8.93 0.41
CA VAL A 146 -1.12 8.29 0.81
C VAL A 146 -1.62 8.89 2.13
N GLY A 147 -0.74 9.12 3.11
CA GLY A 147 -1.11 9.74 4.40
C GLY A 147 -1.69 11.15 4.22
N LYS A 148 -1.08 11.98 3.37
CA LYS A 148 -1.61 13.31 3.03
C LYS A 148 -2.97 13.24 2.33
N ALA A 149 -3.13 12.26 1.42
CA ALA A 149 -4.39 12.05 0.73
C ALA A 149 -5.49 11.56 1.70
N ALA A 150 -5.14 10.69 2.66
CA ALA A 150 -6.04 10.24 3.71
C ALA A 150 -6.46 11.37 4.64
N GLU A 151 -5.52 12.20 5.13
CA GLU A 151 -5.84 13.36 5.96
C GLU A 151 -6.83 14.29 5.29
N LYS A 152 -6.58 14.64 4.01
CA LYS A 152 -7.47 15.50 3.23
C LYS A 152 -8.91 14.98 3.20
N ARG A 153 -9.08 13.65 3.07
CA ARG A 153 -10.40 13.00 3.06
C ARG A 153 -11.04 12.97 4.45
N LEU A 154 -10.25 12.59 5.46
CA LEU A 154 -10.69 12.47 6.85
C LEU A 154 -11.20 13.80 7.40
N LEU A 155 -10.52 14.91 7.13
CA LEU A 155 -10.93 16.25 7.57
C LEU A 155 -12.34 16.63 7.08
N GLY A 156 -12.76 16.12 5.91
CA GLY A 156 -14.12 16.33 5.39
C GLY A 156 -15.23 15.71 6.26
N PHE A 157 -14.89 14.78 7.16
CA PHE A 157 -15.83 14.16 8.10
C PHE A 157 -15.94 14.88 9.45
N GLY A 158 -15.24 16.01 9.63
CA GLY A 158 -15.28 16.77 10.88
C GLY A 158 -14.55 16.05 12.04
N CYS A 159 -13.61 15.18 11.75
CA CYS A 159 -12.75 14.55 12.75
C CYS A 159 -11.44 15.33 12.94
N LYS A 160 -10.75 15.10 14.06
CA LYS A 160 -9.39 15.57 14.29
C LYS A 160 -8.40 14.54 13.76
N VAL A 161 -7.43 14.96 12.93
CA VAL A 161 -6.35 14.11 12.47
C VAL A 161 -5.06 14.50 13.19
N ILE A 162 -4.34 13.51 13.71
CA ILE A 162 -3.01 13.65 14.32
C ILE A 162 -2.02 12.88 13.44
N PRO A 163 -1.32 13.54 12.51
CA PRO A 163 -0.37 12.88 11.63
C PRO A 163 0.94 12.59 12.35
N VAL A 164 1.49 11.39 12.09
CA VAL A 164 2.74 10.91 12.65
C VAL A 164 3.68 10.46 11.54
N ALA A 165 4.93 10.88 11.59
CA ALA A 165 5.98 10.44 10.68
C ALA A 165 7.24 10.00 11.46
N ARG A 166 8.27 9.52 10.75
CA ARG A 166 9.54 9.13 11.38
C ARG A 166 10.15 10.25 12.22
N THR A 167 10.08 11.49 11.73
CA THR A 167 10.60 12.69 12.40
C THR A 167 9.52 13.77 12.44
N ALA A 168 9.45 14.51 13.54
CA ALA A 168 8.53 15.64 13.68
C ALA A 168 8.88 16.77 12.71
N ARG A 169 7.84 17.43 12.19
CA ARG A 169 7.93 18.66 11.39
C ARG A 169 6.57 19.33 11.31
N ASP A 170 6.54 20.66 11.34
CA ASP A 170 5.27 21.42 11.32
C ASP A 170 4.24 20.88 12.32
N HIS A 171 3.07 20.45 11.83
CA HIS A 171 1.99 19.84 12.62
C HIS A 171 2.09 18.31 12.73
N ILE A 172 3.19 17.70 12.26
CA ILE A 172 3.40 16.25 12.19
C ILE A 172 4.25 15.81 13.38
N HIS A 173 3.74 14.89 14.17
CA HIS A 173 4.44 14.29 15.31
C HIS A 173 5.51 13.28 14.89
N ALA A 174 6.49 13.07 15.76
CA ALA A 174 7.47 11.99 15.58
C ALA A 174 6.89 10.64 16.03
N ILE A 175 7.36 9.56 15.42
CA ILE A 175 6.96 8.18 15.80
C ILE A 175 7.31 7.87 17.28
N SER A 176 8.34 8.52 17.83
CA SER A 176 8.71 8.40 19.26
C SER A 176 7.66 8.96 20.23
N GLU A 177 6.72 9.77 19.74
CA GLU A 177 5.64 10.35 20.54
C GLU A 177 4.41 9.43 20.65
N LEU A 178 4.37 8.33 19.89
CA LEU A 178 3.24 7.39 19.86
C LEU A 178 2.73 6.99 21.24
N PRO A 179 3.56 6.67 22.25
CA PRO A 179 3.04 6.29 23.57
C PRO A 179 2.14 7.34 24.24
N ASN A 180 2.33 8.62 23.89
CA ASN A 180 1.52 9.71 24.43
C ASN A 180 0.29 10.02 23.57
N LEU A 181 0.28 9.60 22.30
CA LEU A 181 -0.78 9.92 21.34
C LEU A 181 -1.85 8.80 21.27
N ILE A 182 -1.43 7.54 21.34
CA ILE A 182 -2.29 6.36 21.20
C ILE A 182 -3.50 6.39 22.17
N PRO A 183 -3.35 6.71 23.48
CA PRO A 183 -4.48 6.66 24.41
C PRO A 183 -5.60 7.65 24.10
N SER A 184 -5.35 8.65 23.26
CA SER A 184 -6.35 9.68 22.87
C SER A 184 -7.05 9.34 21.54
N ALA A 185 -6.60 8.34 20.80
CA ALA A 185 -7.08 8.04 19.48
C ALA A 185 -8.33 7.15 19.49
N ASP A 186 -9.37 7.56 18.78
CA ASP A 186 -10.54 6.73 18.51
C ASP A 186 -10.31 5.80 17.31
N VAL A 187 -9.42 6.20 16.38
CA VAL A 187 -8.99 5.42 15.23
C VAL A 187 -7.48 5.53 15.11
N VAL A 188 -6.81 4.41 14.95
CA VAL A 188 -5.38 4.32 14.61
C VAL A 188 -5.29 3.80 13.18
N MET A 189 -4.75 4.61 12.27
CA MET A 189 -4.63 4.28 10.86
C MET A 189 -3.15 4.14 10.48
N LEU A 190 -2.77 2.97 9.96
CA LEU A 190 -1.40 2.63 9.59
C LEU A 190 -1.21 2.78 8.08
N ILE A 191 -0.28 3.66 7.67
CA ILE A 191 0.11 3.91 6.27
C ILE A 191 1.64 4.07 6.22
N VAL A 192 2.38 3.20 6.88
CA VAL A 192 3.85 3.22 6.93
C VAL A 192 4.45 2.22 5.94
N PRO A 193 5.66 2.46 5.39
CA PRO A 193 6.37 1.46 4.61
C PRO A 193 6.85 0.32 5.51
N ASN A 194 7.08 -0.87 4.92
CA ASN A 194 7.79 -1.95 5.59
C ASN A 194 9.29 -1.63 5.65
N ASN A 195 9.84 -1.58 6.85
CA ASN A 195 11.27 -1.47 7.13
C ASN A 195 11.55 -1.94 8.56
N PRO A 196 12.83 -2.13 8.96
CA PRO A 196 13.16 -2.63 10.30
C PRO A 196 12.58 -1.83 11.47
N GLY A 197 12.25 -0.55 11.27
CA GLY A 197 11.66 0.30 12.31
C GLY A 197 10.13 0.24 12.36
N THR A 198 9.49 -0.48 11.45
CA THR A 198 8.02 -0.59 11.38
C THR A 198 7.51 -2.03 11.50
N VAL A 199 8.39 -3.03 11.42
CA VAL A 199 8.03 -4.44 11.72
C VAL A 199 7.60 -4.54 13.16
N ASN A 200 6.41 -5.13 13.41
CA ASN A 200 5.78 -5.25 14.73
C ASN A 200 5.69 -3.90 15.50
N LEU A 201 5.55 -2.79 14.77
CA LEU A 201 5.31 -1.48 15.39
C LEU A 201 4.09 -1.51 16.29
N VAL A 202 3.05 -2.26 15.88
CA VAL A 202 1.83 -2.50 16.65
C VAL A 202 1.97 -3.85 17.34
N ASP A 203 2.62 -3.83 18.48
CA ASP A 203 2.81 -4.96 19.40
C ASP A 203 1.71 -5.00 20.48
N ALA A 204 1.80 -5.98 21.39
CA ALA A 204 0.87 -6.12 22.51
C ALA A 204 0.80 -4.88 23.41
N LYS A 205 1.92 -4.18 23.61
CA LYS A 205 1.96 -2.95 24.43
C LYS A 205 1.27 -1.79 23.72
N PHE A 206 1.46 -1.67 22.42
CA PHE A 206 0.77 -0.69 21.60
C PHE A 206 -0.75 -0.92 21.67
N LEU A 207 -1.20 -2.15 21.40
CA LEU A 207 -2.61 -2.54 21.43
C LEU A 207 -3.25 -2.29 22.80
N ALA A 208 -2.57 -2.69 23.88
CA ALA A 208 -3.04 -2.43 25.24
C ALA A 208 -3.15 -0.92 25.58
N SER A 209 -2.41 -0.05 24.89
CA SER A 209 -2.47 1.41 25.06
C SER A 209 -3.60 2.07 24.26
N MET A 210 -4.20 1.36 23.31
CA MET A 210 -5.32 1.85 22.54
C MET A 210 -6.56 2.05 23.43
N LYS A 211 -7.32 3.08 23.13
CA LYS A 211 -8.56 3.41 23.83
C LYS A 211 -9.60 2.29 23.65
N ASP A 212 -10.41 2.04 24.66
CA ASP A 212 -11.57 1.16 24.54
C ASP A 212 -12.49 1.66 23.40
N ASP A 213 -13.11 0.74 22.70
CA ASP A 213 -13.95 1.01 21.51
C ASP A 213 -13.20 1.66 20.33
N SER A 214 -11.87 1.70 20.33
CA SER A 214 -11.11 2.23 19.21
C SER A 214 -11.00 1.23 18.05
N VAL A 215 -10.58 1.74 16.90
CA VAL A 215 -10.42 0.96 15.66
C VAL A 215 -8.98 1.02 15.19
N LEU A 216 -8.38 -0.14 14.91
CA LEU A 216 -7.12 -0.25 14.19
C LEU A 216 -7.42 -0.44 12.70
N VAL A 217 -6.86 0.41 11.83
CA VAL A 217 -6.97 0.30 10.38
C VAL A 217 -5.57 0.07 9.81
N ASN A 218 -5.35 -1.02 9.09
CA ASN A 218 -4.07 -1.31 8.46
C ASN A 218 -4.22 -1.41 6.93
N VAL A 219 -3.72 -0.39 6.22
CA VAL A 219 -3.58 -0.35 4.76
C VAL A 219 -2.11 -0.21 4.36
N ALA A 220 -1.20 -0.60 5.25
CA ALA A 220 0.24 -0.50 5.10
C ALA A 220 0.87 -1.82 4.62
N ARG A 221 1.27 -2.66 5.57
CA ARG A 221 1.76 -4.03 5.39
C ARG A 221 1.36 -4.87 6.60
N GLY A 222 1.10 -6.17 6.39
CA GLY A 222 0.74 -7.10 7.45
C GLY A 222 1.76 -7.14 8.59
N VAL A 223 3.03 -7.25 8.26
CA VAL A 223 4.17 -7.31 9.21
C VAL A 223 4.31 -6.09 10.15
N VAL A 224 3.59 -5.01 9.90
CA VAL A 224 3.57 -3.84 10.80
C VAL A 224 2.84 -4.15 12.11
N VAL A 225 1.97 -5.15 12.09
CA VAL A 225 1.16 -5.57 13.24
C VAL A 225 1.59 -6.98 13.66
N ASP A 226 1.86 -7.17 14.93
CA ASP A 226 2.00 -8.50 15.52
C ASP A 226 0.64 -9.20 15.50
N THR A 227 0.49 -10.19 14.62
CA THR A 227 -0.78 -10.88 14.38
C THR A 227 -1.29 -11.61 15.63
N GLU A 228 -0.40 -12.26 16.41
CA GLU A 228 -0.81 -12.97 17.61
C GLU A 228 -1.26 -12.00 18.72
N ALA A 229 -0.56 -10.88 18.87
CA ALA A 229 -0.95 -9.84 19.80
C ALA A 229 -2.31 -9.22 19.38
N LEU A 230 -2.52 -8.98 18.10
CA LEU A 230 -3.79 -8.48 17.57
C LEU A 230 -4.93 -9.47 17.82
N LEU A 231 -4.73 -10.76 17.56
CA LEU A 231 -5.71 -11.82 17.84
C LEU A 231 -6.10 -11.86 19.31
N ALA A 232 -5.11 -11.79 20.20
CA ALA A 232 -5.36 -11.79 21.65
C ALA A 232 -6.21 -10.58 22.06
N GLU A 233 -5.90 -9.41 21.55
CA GLU A 233 -6.63 -8.17 21.87
C GLU A 233 -8.06 -8.17 21.29
N LEU A 234 -8.23 -8.60 20.03
CA LEU A 234 -9.54 -8.67 19.37
C LEU A 234 -10.51 -9.64 20.06
N ARG A 235 -10.00 -10.74 20.65
CA ARG A 235 -10.81 -11.70 21.41
C ARG A 235 -11.42 -11.08 22.67
N THR A 236 -10.84 -10.03 23.20
CA THR A 236 -11.43 -9.30 24.36
C THR A 236 -12.67 -8.49 23.96
N GLY A 237 -12.82 -8.17 22.67
CA GLY A 237 -13.87 -7.29 22.15
C GLY A 237 -13.64 -5.81 22.45
N ARG A 238 -12.49 -5.45 23.07
CA ARG A 238 -12.21 -4.08 23.50
C ARG A 238 -11.94 -3.13 22.32
N ILE A 239 -11.31 -3.63 21.25
CA ILE A 239 -11.08 -2.89 20.01
C ILE A 239 -11.67 -3.62 18.80
N ALA A 240 -11.75 -2.93 17.68
CA ALA A 240 -12.07 -3.51 16.39
C ALA A 240 -10.92 -3.28 15.40
N ALA A 241 -10.87 -4.06 14.31
CA ALA A 241 -9.87 -3.87 13.27
C ALA A 241 -10.47 -3.88 11.86
N ALA A 242 -9.83 -3.14 10.95
CA ALA A 242 -10.04 -3.21 9.52
C ALA A 242 -8.68 -3.39 8.83
N LEU A 243 -8.52 -4.48 8.12
CA LEU A 243 -7.25 -4.95 7.59
C LEU A 243 -7.34 -5.12 6.08
N ASP A 244 -6.59 -4.32 5.34
CA ASP A 244 -6.39 -4.57 3.91
C ASP A 244 -5.21 -5.52 3.67
N VAL A 245 -4.30 -5.58 4.64
CA VAL A 245 -3.09 -6.39 4.63
C VAL A 245 -2.98 -7.21 5.92
N THR A 246 -2.43 -8.42 5.81
CA THR A 246 -2.30 -9.37 6.93
C THR A 246 -0.92 -10.01 6.94
N GLU A 247 -0.58 -10.66 8.05
CA GLU A 247 0.60 -11.53 8.15
C GLU A 247 0.15 -12.86 8.77
N PRO A 248 0.27 -14.00 8.03
CA PRO A 248 0.77 -14.11 6.67
C PRO A 248 -0.18 -13.54 5.59
N GLU A 249 0.37 -13.33 4.39
CA GLU A 249 -0.38 -12.92 3.20
C GLU A 249 0.00 -13.82 2.01
N PRO A 250 -0.97 -14.49 1.32
CA PRO A 250 -2.41 -14.47 1.61
C PRO A 250 -2.77 -15.05 2.97
N LEU A 251 -3.85 -14.54 3.59
CA LEU A 251 -4.35 -15.05 4.87
C LEU A 251 -4.90 -16.47 4.69
N PRO A 252 -4.41 -17.50 5.42
CA PRO A 252 -4.90 -18.87 5.32
C PRO A 252 -6.42 -18.98 5.55
N ALA A 253 -7.08 -19.90 4.84
CA ALA A 253 -8.54 -20.03 4.87
C ALA A 253 -9.10 -20.40 6.25
N ASP A 254 -8.31 -21.03 7.10
CA ASP A 254 -8.64 -21.44 8.48
C ASP A 254 -8.19 -20.42 9.53
N HIS A 255 -7.66 -19.27 9.11
CA HIS A 255 -7.14 -18.28 10.06
C HIS A 255 -8.27 -17.64 10.88
N PRO A 256 -8.08 -17.47 12.22
CA PRO A 256 -9.13 -16.99 13.13
C PRO A 256 -9.70 -15.61 12.77
N LEU A 257 -8.92 -14.72 12.17
CA LEU A 257 -9.35 -13.36 11.78
C LEU A 257 -10.60 -13.37 10.90
N TRP A 258 -10.79 -14.39 10.04
CA TRP A 258 -11.96 -14.48 9.15
C TRP A 258 -13.30 -14.56 9.90
N SER A 259 -13.31 -15.13 11.08
CA SER A 259 -14.53 -15.37 11.86
C SER A 259 -14.75 -14.36 12.99
N MET A 260 -13.87 -13.39 13.16
CA MET A 260 -13.99 -12.39 14.24
C MET A 260 -15.06 -11.34 13.89
N PRO A 261 -16.07 -11.12 14.75
CA PRO A 261 -17.18 -10.23 14.48
C PRO A 261 -16.79 -8.73 14.47
N ASN A 262 -15.65 -8.41 15.09
CA ASN A 262 -15.07 -7.06 15.19
C ASN A 262 -13.95 -6.80 14.18
N VAL A 263 -13.86 -7.62 13.11
CA VAL A 263 -12.84 -7.50 12.07
C VAL A 263 -13.48 -7.37 10.69
N ILE A 264 -12.96 -6.46 9.88
CA ILE A 264 -13.24 -6.36 8.44
C ILE A 264 -11.92 -6.61 7.71
N ILE A 265 -11.95 -7.46 6.67
CA ILE A 265 -10.76 -7.78 5.86
C ILE A 265 -11.07 -7.49 4.40
N THR A 266 -10.14 -6.83 3.73
CA THR A 266 -10.02 -6.77 2.27
C THR A 266 -8.70 -7.43 1.86
N SER A 267 -8.62 -7.90 0.61
CA SER A 267 -7.51 -8.77 0.18
C SER A 267 -6.45 -7.95 -0.57
N HIS A 268 -5.81 -6.99 0.14
CA HIS A 268 -4.77 -6.10 -0.36
C HIS A 268 -5.21 -5.28 -1.58
N ASN A 269 -6.46 -4.77 -1.53
CA ASN A 269 -7.10 -4.05 -2.63
C ASN A 269 -6.87 -2.52 -2.56
N GLY A 270 -6.01 -2.04 -1.66
CA GLY A 270 -5.79 -0.61 -1.45
C GLY A 270 -5.33 0.14 -2.69
N GLY A 271 -4.56 -0.51 -3.57
CA GLY A 271 -4.10 0.07 -4.82
C GLY A 271 -5.05 -0.13 -6.01
N GLU A 272 -6.01 -1.05 -5.91
CA GLU A 272 -6.83 -1.59 -7.00
C GLU A 272 -8.01 -0.67 -7.36
N GLY A 273 -7.71 0.57 -7.74
CA GLY A 273 -8.72 1.51 -8.21
C GLY A 273 -8.67 1.68 -9.74
N ASP A 274 -9.81 1.96 -10.36
CA ASP A 274 -9.93 2.19 -11.81
C ASP A 274 -9.04 3.31 -12.35
N VAL A 275 -8.70 4.28 -11.50
CA VAL A 275 -7.78 5.39 -11.82
C VAL A 275 -6.31 4.94 -11.95
N PHE A 276 -5.97 3.72 -11.55
CA PHE A 276 -4.60 3.19 -11.57
C PHE A 276 -3.99 3.21 -12.97
N TRP A 277 -4.70 2.67 -13.96
CA TRP A 277 -4.18 2.45 -15.32
C TRP A 277 -3.66 3.73 -15.96
N ASP A 278 -4.47 4.79 -15.96
CA ASP A 278 -4.10 6.07 -16.57
C ASP A 278 -2.97 6.76 -15.80
N ARG A 279 -2.97 6.67 -14.47
CA ARG A 279 -1.93 7.27 -13.64
C ARG A 279 -0.60 6.55 -13.76
N ALA A 280 -0.62 5.22 -13.79
CA ALA A 280 0.58 4.41 -14.00
C ALA A 280 1.18 4.70 -15.37
N ARG A 281 0.36 4.67 -16.42
CA ARG A 281 0.80 5.03 -17.78
C ARG A 281 1.44 6.42 -17.82
N ALA A 282 0.77 7.44 -17.29
CA ALA A 282 1.30 8.80 -17.27
C ALA A 282 2.62 8.92 -16.49
N ARG A 283 2.73 8.21 -15.34
CA ARG A 283 3.97 8.17 -14.55
C ARG A 283 5.10 7.53 -15.34
N ILE A 284 4.87 6.40 -15.98
CA ILE A 284 5.91 5.68 -16.70
C ILE A 284 6.31 6.43 -17.98
N HIS A 285 5.37 7.04 -18.71
CA HIS A 285 5.68 7.91 -19.86
C HIS A 285 6.61 9.06 -19.43
N SER A 286 6.33 9.72 -18.29
CA SER A 286 7.24 10.74 -17.73
C SER A 286 8.64 10.18 -17.43
N GLN A 287 8.74 8.96 -16.91
CA GLN A 287 10.02 8.29 -16.66
C GLN A 287 10.76 7.97 -17.97
N PHE A 288 10.05 7.54 -19.01
CA PHE A 288 10.64 7.35 -20.34
C PHE A 288 11.20 8.66 -20.89
N ASP A 289 10.44 9.76 -20.83
CA ASP A 289 10.91 11.08 -21.26
C ASP A 289 12.19 11.51 -20.54
N LEU A 290 12.24 11.33 -19.22
CA LEU A 290 13.41 11.68 -18.41
C LEU A 290 14.61 10.80 -18.77
N TRP A 291 14.42 9.49 -18.86
CA TRP A 291 15.49 8.55 -19.16
C TRP A 291 16.04 8.74 -20.57
N LEU A 292 15.17 8.92 -21.56
CA LEU A 292 15.55 9.15 -22.96
C LEU A 292 16.31 10.46 -23.12
N ALA A 293 15.96 11.48 -22.33
CA ALA A 293 16.65 12.78 -22.32
C ALA A 293 17.94 12.79 -21.47
N GLY A 294 18.29 11.68 -20.79
CA GLY A 294 19.43 11.63 -19.87
C GLY A 294 19.27 12.51 -18.63
N LYS A 295 18.02 12.81 -18.24
CA LYS A 295 17.69 13.59 -17.05
C LYS A 295 17.53 12.68 -15.80
N PRO A 296 17.66 13.25 -14.59
CA PRO A 296 17.37 12.51 -13.36
C PRO A 296 15.95 11.94 -13.36
N LEU A 297 15.84 10.67 -12.99
CA LEU A 297 14.55 10.00 -12.83
C LEU A 297 13.83 10.47 -11.56
N GLU A 298 12.51 10.34 -11.54
CA GLU A 298 11.68 10.58 -10.36
C GLU A 298 11.47 9.29 -9.54
N CYS A 299 11.06 9.45 -8.28
CA CYS A 299 10.73 8.33 -7.38
C CYS A 299 11.86 7.29 -7.27
N VAL A 300 13.11 7.73 -7.31
CA VAL A 300 14.29 6.88 -7.13
C VAL A 300 14.39 6.42 -5.68
N ILE A 301 14.59 5.12 -5.50
CA ILE A 301 14.72 4.46 -4.20
C ILE A 301 16.19 4.20 -3.84
N THR A 302 17.02 3.89 -4.84
CA THR A 302 18.46 3.60 -4.69
C THR A 302 19.30 4.53 -5.54
#